data_20513ad945624105c37da3a5aad842c4
#
_entry.id   20513ad945624105c37da3a5aad842c4
#
_cell.length_a   1.000
_cell.length_b   1.000
_cell.length_c   1.000
_cell.angle_alpha   90.00
_cell.angle_beta   90.00
_cell.angle_gamma   90.00
#
_symmetry.space_group_name_H-M   'P 1'
#
loop_
_entity.id
_entity.type
_entity.pdbx_description
1 polymer ?
#
loop_
_entity_poly.entity_id
_entity_poly.type
_entity_poly.pdbx_seq_one_letter_code
_entity_poly.pdbx_strand_id
1 'polypeptide(L)' 'MYANPKHLHDREIKVRVDEDTFDLIQALAKFHRTQRAVLCRELLEAQLAALSAEDTQEHHVA' A
#
# COMPACT_ATOMS: atom_id res chain seq x y z
N MET A 1 12.25 14.57 20.14
CA MET A 1 11.45 14.48 20.13
C MET A 1 10.93 13.45 19.46
N TYR A 2 10.03 13.38 19.11
CA TYR A 2 9.52 12.28 18.63
C TYR A 2 8.88 12.49 17.32
N ALA A 3 8.58 11.45 16.67
CA ALA A 3 8.05 11.54 15.38
C ALA A 3 6.65 12.06 15.38
N ASN A 4 6.29 12.69 14.32
CA ASN A 4 4.93 13.08 14.08
C ASN A 4 4.07 11.82 14.06
N PRO A 5 2.98 11.78 14.82
CA PRO A 5 2.12 10.58 14.84
C PRO A 5 1.64 10.15 13.47
N LYS A 6 1.52 11.07 12.53
CA LYS A 6 1.08 10.74 11.20
C LYS A 6 2.07 9.88 10.44
N HIS A 7 3.32 9.88 10.87
CA HIS A 7 4.36 9.12 10.19
C HIS A 7 4.67 7.81 10.87
N LEU A 8 3.97 7.49 11.95
CA LEU A 8 4.19 6.23 12.61
C LEU A 8 3.39 5.14 11.92
N HIS A 9 4.02 4.01 11.71
CA HIS A 9 3.34 2.87 11.10
C HIS A 9 2.87 1.95 12.22
N ASP A 10 1.98 2.45 13.05
CA ASP A 10 1.55 1.70 14.23
C ASP A 10 0.11 1.20 14.11
N ARG A 11 -0.53 1.41 12.98
CA ARG A 11 -1.87 0.88 12.76
C ARG A 11 -1.78 -0.32 11.84
N GLU A 12 -2.56 -1.33 12.15
CA GLU A 12 -2.49 -2.57 11.41
C GLU A 12 -3.77 -2.82 10.64
N ILE A 13 -3.64 -3.27 9.42
CA ILE A 13 -4.77 -3.69 8.60
C ILE A 13 -4.51 -5.11 8.17
N LYS A 14 -5.45 -6.00 8.46
CA LYS A 14 -5.30 -7.40 8.08
C LYS A 14 -6.13 -7.66 6.84
N VAL A 15 -5.48 -8.21 5.83
CA VAL A 15 -6.13 -8.49 4.56
C VAL A 15 -5.82 -9.92 4.16
N ARG A 16 -6.84 -10.65 3.75
CA ARG A 16 -6.67 -12.00 3.25
C ARG A 16 -6.71 -11.98 1.75
N VAL A 17 -5.79 -12.70 1.14
CA VAL A 17 -5.72 -12.78 -0.31
C VAL A 17 -5.71 -14.26 -0.70
N ASP A 18 -5.98 -14.54 -1.96
CA ASP A 18 -5.95 -15.90 -2.42
C ASP A 18 -4.51 -16.35 -2.61
N GLU A 19 -4.33 -17.63 -2.88
CA GLU A 19 -3.01 -18.22 -2.95
C GLU A 19 -2.19 -17.61 -4.07
N ASP A 20 -2.80 -17.40 -5.21
CA ASP A 20 -2.06 -16.85 -6.36
C ASP A 20 -1.55 -15.44 -6.06
N THR A 21 -2.37 -14.63 -5.43
CA THR A 21 -1.99 -13.28 -5.07
C THR A 21 -0.87 -13.31 -4.03
N PHE A 22 -0.98 -14.21 -3.07
CA PHE A 22 0.04 -14.33 -2.04
C PHE A 22 1.39 -14.72 -2.67
N ASP A 23 1.37 -15.70 -3.57
CA ASP A 23 2.60 -16.14 -4.22
C ASP A 23 3.23 -15.03 -5.05
N LEU A 24 2.40 -14.25 -5.72
CA LEU A 24 2.89 -13.14 -6.51
C LEU A 24 3.56 -12.09 -5.63
N ILE A 25 2.91 -11.76 -4.52
CA ILE A 25 3.47 -10.78 -3.59
C ILE A 25 4.79 -11.28 -3.02
N GLN A 26 4.84 -12.55 -2.68
CA GLN A 26 6.06 -13.12 -2.13
C GLN A 26 7.19 -13.07 -3.14
N ALA A 27 6.90 -13.40 -4.40
CA ALA A 27 7.91 -13.38 -5.46
C ALA A 27 8.40 -11.95 -5.70
N LEU A 28 7.49 -10.99 -5.72
CA LEU A 28 7.86 -9.60 -5.92
C LEU A 28 8.70 -9.06 -4.78
N ALA A 29 8.35 -9.42 -3.55
CA ALA A 29 9.11 -8.99 -2.40
C ALA A 29 10.53 -9.52 -2.46
N LYS A 30 10.66 -10.78 -2.86
CA LYS A 30 11.96 -11.38 -2.99
C LYS A 30 12.76 -10.71 -4.11
N PHE A 31 12.11 -10.44 -5.22
CA PHE A 31 12.76 -9.80 -6.35
C PHE A 31 13.26 -8.41 -5.98
N HIS A 32 12.50 -7.67 -5.21
CA HIS A 32 12.88 -6.32 -4.79
C HIS A 32 13.67 -6.32 -3.49
N ARG A 33 13.97 -7.50 -2.95
CA ARG A 33 14.76 -7.63 -1.73
C ARG A 33 14.15 -6.86 -0.57
N THR A 34 12.84 -7.00 -0.42
CA THR A 34 12.13 -6.34 0.65
C THR A 34 11.21 -7.35 1.33
N GLN A 35 10.61 -6.95 2.42
CA GLN A 35 9.68 -7.80 3.12
C GLN A 35 8.29 -7.63 2.55
N ARG A 36 7.48 -8.68 2.69
CA ARG A 36 6.12 -8.65 2.15
C ARG A 36 5.31 -7.47 2.71
N ALA A 37 5.45 -7.24 4.00
CA ALA A 37 4.68 -6.17 4.63
C ALA A 37 5.07 -4.81 4.07
N VAL A 38 6.36 -4.59 3.85
CA VAL A 38 6.84 -3.33 3.30
C VAL A 38 6.35 -3.16 1.86
N LEU A 39 6.45 -4.23 1.07
CA LEU A 39 5.99 -4.16 -0.30
C LEU A 39 4.49 -3.88 -0.37
N CYS A 40 3.71 -4.57 0.45
CA CYS A 40 2.26 -4.37 0.44
C CYS A 40 1.90 -2.96 0.85
N ARG A 41 2.59 -2.41 1.85
CA ARG A 41 2.31 -1.04 2.27
C ARG A 41 2.60 -0.06 1.15
N GLU A 42 3.72 -0.23 0.47
CA GLU A 42 4.09 0.67 -0.61
C GLU A 42 3.12 0.58 -1.78
N LEU A 43 2.70 -0.63 -2.11
CA LEU A 43 1.71 -0.79 -3.18
C LEU A 43 0.40 -0.13 -2.81
N LEU A 44 -0.02 -0.32 -1.57
CA LEU A 44 -1.27 0.25 -1.11
C LEU A 44 -1.20 1.77 -1.11
N GLU A 45 -0.11 2.34 -0.63
CA GLU A 45 0.05 3.78 -0.60
C GLU A 45 0.07 4.38 -1.99
N ALA A 46 0.74 3.70 -2.92
CA ALA A 46 0.78 4.17 -4.30
C ALA A 46 -0.61 4.15 -4.93
N GLN A 47 -1.37 3.09 -4.66
CA GLN A 47 -2.71 2.98 -5.22
C GLN A 47 -3.65 4.02 -4.62
N LEU A 48 -3.52 4.26 -3.33
CA LEU A 48 -4.34 5.27 -2.68
C LEU A 48 -4.06 6.65 -3.24
N ALA A 49 -2.80 6.94 -3.51
CA ALA A 49 -2.44 8.22 -4.11
C ALA A 49 -3.08 8.35 -5.49
N ALA A 50 -3.07 7.28 -6.26
CA ALA A 50 -3.68 7.30 -7.59
C ALA A 50 -5.19 7.51 -7.50
N LEU A 51 -5.83 6.83 -6.55
CA LEU A 51 -7.26 6.99 -6.37
C LEU A 51 -7.63 8.40 -5.94
N SER A 52 -6.83 8.99 -5.08
CA SER A 52 -7.08 10.35 -4.65
C SER A 52 -7.01 11.32 -5.83
N ALA A 53 -6.05 11.11 -6.71
CA ALA A 53 -5.92 11.96 -7.88
C ALA A 53 -7.12 11.81 -8.80
N GLU A 54 -7.56 10.58 -9.03
CA GLU A 54 -8.71 10.33 -9.87
C GLU A 54 -9.96 10.94 -9.27
N ASP A 55 -10.10 10.80 -7.97
CA ASP A 55 -11.25 11.33 -7.29
C ASP A 55 -11.35 12.83 -7.46
N THR A 56 -10.21 13.49 -7.36
CA THR A 56 -10.15 14.92 -7.56
C THR A 56 -10.57 15.30 -8.98
N GLN A 57 -10.14 14.52 -9.95
CA GLN A 57 -10.50 14.79 -11.32
C GLN A 57 -11.99 14.62 -11.56
N GLU A 58 -12.57 13.61 -10.94
CA GLU A 58 -13.99 13.36 -11.08
C GLU A 58 -14.79 14.52 -10.53
N HIS A 59 -14.33 15.10 -9.45
CA HIS A 59 -15.02 16.26 -8.90
C HIS A 59 -15.07 17.39 -9.88
N HIS A 60 -14.02 17.56 -10.65
CA HIS A 60 -14.02 18.61 -11.65
C HIS A 60 -15.02 18.37 -12.73
N VAL A 61 -15.19 17.12 -13.09
CA VAL A 61 -16.10 16.77 -14.14
C VAL A 61 -17.54 16.93 -13.70
N ALA A 62 -17.79 16.55 -12.47
CA ALA A 62 -19.13 16.63 -11.96
C ALA A 62 -19.54 18.07 -11.75
#